data_383038df51f635071984ddd1f3946f4b
#
_entry.id   383038df51f635071984ddd1f3946f4b
#
_cell.length_a   1.000
_cell.length_b   1.000
_cell.length_c   1.000
_cell.angle_alpha   90.00
_cell.angle_beta   90.00
_cell.angle_gamma   90.00
#
_symmetry.space_group_name_H-M   'P 1'
#
loop_
_entity.id
_entity.type
_entity.pdbx_description
1 polymer ?
#
loop_
_entity_poly.entity_id
_entity_poly.type
_entity_poly.pdbx_seq_one_letter_code
_entity_poly.pdbx_strand_id
1 'polypeptide(L)'
;MIINVEIIGWIITVGLAVVGWMVAIVLSVKNRKLQLDIEQKKMRHEAYRTFIKEMDAISQEISSMPIKSFQSIIIQCNSAIATIDPNDPNRNTLEARYIEEYYKEMWRFLEDLMKPIKHVSRAISALELDATDELKPMLMELKNVIVNIDKDWQVALSANGENEKKMQQIAAIAKSKKWDRYETLYNKIVEQMRKECNLQTPDG
;
A
#
# COMPACT_ATOMS: atom_id res chain seq x y z
N MET A 1 50.82 -13.09 -63.29
CA MET A 1 50.60 -12.70 -61.86
C MET A 1 50.01 -13.92 -61.19
N ILE A 2 50.81 -14.76 -60.53
CA ILE A 2 50.35 -15.99 -59.88
C ILE A 2 49.90 -15.55 -58.46
N ILE A 3 48.61 -15.48 -58.23
CA ILE A 3 48.05 -15.21 -56.90
C ILE A 3 48.34 -16.44 -56.04
N ASN A 4 49.15 -16.25 -55.01
CA ASN A 4 49.61 -17.36 -54.16
C ASN A 4 48.37 -17.92 -53.38
N VAL A 5 48.07 -19.19 -53.64
CA VAL A 5 46.89 -19.89 -53.04
C VAL A 5 46.90 -19.83 -51.52
N GLU A 6 48.07 -19.77 -50.91
CA GLU A 6 48.24 -19.59 -49.46
C GLU A 6 47.68 -18.24 -48.97
N ILE A 7 47.87 -17.14 -49.69
CA ILE A 7 47.37 -15.80 -49.33
C ILE A 7 45.85 -15.78 -49.39
N ILE A 8 45.22 -16.43 -50.36
CA ILE A 8 43.77 -16.56 -50.48
C ILE A 8 43.22 -17.35 -49.27
N GLY A 9 43.89 -18.45 -48.90
CA GLY A 9 43.50 -19.23 -47.72
C GLY A 9 43.52 -18.41 -46.43
N TRP A 10 44.57 -17.61 -46.22
CA TRP A 10 44.68 -16.72 -45.05
C TRP A 10 43.60 -15.63 -45.03
N ILE A 11 43.26 -15.01 -46.15
CA ILE A 11 42.27 -13.98 -46.29
C ILE A 11 40.85 -14.56 -45.92
N ILE A 12 40.55 -15.75 -46.41
CA ILE A 12 39.30 -16.44 -46.10
C ILE A 12 39.22 -16.78 -44.62
N THR A 13 40.29 -17.31 -44.03
CA THR A 13 40.32 -17.68 -42.61
C THR A 13 40.15 -16.48 -41.70
N VAL A 14 40.87 -15.38 -41.99
CA VAL A 14 40.71 -14.12 -41.22
C VAL A 14 39.31 -13.54 -41.42
N GLY A 15 38.77 -13.56 -42.63
CA GLY A 15 37.40 -13.10 -42.90
C GLY A 15 36.35 -13.88 -42.12
N LEU A 16 36.45 -15.20 -42.07
CA LEU A 16 35.55 -16.05 -41.28
C LEU A 16 35.72 -15.82 -39.79
N ALA A 17 36.94 -15.62 -39.30
CA ALA A 17 37.18 -15.31 -37.89
C ALA A 17 36.53 -13.96 -37.47
N VAL A 18 36.66 -12.93 -38.31
CA VAL A 18 36.05 -11.61 -38.08
C VAL A 18 34.51 -11.70 -38.08
N VAL A 19 33.92 -12.43 -39.02
CA VAL A 19 32.46 -12.65 -39.06
C VAL A 19 32.01 -13.44 -37.84
N GLY A 20 32.70 -14.50 -37.45
CA GLY A 20 32.41 -15.27 -36.25
C GLY A 20 32.46 -14.42 -34.99
N TRP A 21 33.47 -13.54 -34.89
CA TRP A 21 33.58 -12.61 -33.75
C TRP A 21 32.45 -11.57 -33.70
N MET A 22 32.08 -11.01 -34.86
CA MET A 22 30.92 -10.09 -34.93
C MET A 22 29.61 -10.76 -34.53
N VAL A 23 29.36 -11.98 -34.99
CA VAL A 23 28.17 -12.76 -34.59
C VAL A 23 28.20 -13.04 -33.09
N ALA A 24 29.35 -13.41 -32.53
CA ALA A 24 29.46 -13.64 -31.08
C ALA A 24 29.16 -12.38 -30.24
N ILE A 25 29.65 -11.21 -30.69
CA ILE A 25 29.33 -9.94 -30.03
C ILE A 25 27.82 -9.64 -30.07
N VAL A 26 27.20 -9.75 -31.26
CA VAL A 26 25.75 -9.50 -31.40
C VAL A 26 24.94 -10.44 -30.53
N LEU A 27 25.28 -11.72 -30.49
CA LEU A 27 24.60 -12.71 -29.62
C LEU A 27 24.82 -12.41 -28.14
N SER A 28 26.03 -12.02 -27.74
CA SER A 28 26.36 -11.64 -26.36
C SER A 28 25.53 -10.43 -25.89
N VAL A 29 25.46 -9.39 -26.73
CA VAL A 29 24.64 -8.19 -26.41
C VAL A 29 23.14 -8.54 -26.31
N LYS A 30 22.66 -9.37 -27.25
CA LYS A 30 21.25 -9.82 -27.22
C LYS A 30 20.95 -10.67 -26.00
N ASN A 31 21.81 -11.60 -25.63
CA ASN A 31 21.65 -12.43 -24.44
C ASN A 31 21.72 -11.61 -23.17
N ARG A 32 22.63 -10.62 -23.09
CA ARG A 32 22.73 -9.73 -21.93
C ARG A 32 21.45 -8.89 -21.75
N LYS A 33 20.89 -8.39 -22.87
CA LYS A 33 19.61 -7.66 -22.85
C LYS A 33 18.47 -8.54 -22.35
N LEU A 34 18.42 -9.78 -22.85
CA LEU A 34 17.41 -10.78 -22.45
C LEU A 34 17.52 -11.15 -20.94
N GLN A 35 18.75 -11.30 -20.45
CA GLN A 35 18.98 -11.56 -19.01
C GLN A 35 18.53 -10.38 -18.14
N LEU A 36 18.86 -9.15 -18.54
CA LEU A 36 18.40 -7.95 -17.83
C LEU A 36 16.86 -7.85 -17.79
N ASP A 37 16.21 -8.15 -18.91
CA ASP A 37 14.74 -8.14 -18.97
C ASP A 37 14.11 -9.20 -18.03
N ILE A 38 14.74 -10.39 -17.95
CA ILE A 38 14.29 -11.46 -17.05
C ILE A 38 14.51 -11.07 -15.58
N GLU A 39 15.66 -10.48 -15.25
CA GLU A 39 15.96 -10.02 -13.90
C GLU A 39 15.01 -8.88 -13.47
N GLN A 40 14.75 -7.92 -14.34
CA GLN A 40 13.79 -6.85 -14.07
C GLN A 40 12.37 -7.38 -13.86
N LYS A 41 11.95 -8.38 -14.66
CA LYS A 41 10.64 -9.04 -14.45
C LYS A 41 10.58 -9.77 -13.11
N LYS A 42 11.65 -10.46 -12.70
CA LYS A 42 11.71 -11.13 -11.41
C LYS A 42 11.62 -10.13 -10.27
N MET A 43 12.39 -9.03 -10.31
CA MET A 43 12.35 -7.98 -9.29
C MET A 43 10.95 -7.37 -9.16
N ARG A 44 10.31 -7.04 -10.29
CA ARG A 44 8.94 -6.54 -10.29
C ARG A 44 7.95 -7.54 -9.68
N HIS A 45 8.05 -8.81 -10.05
CA HIS A 45 7.19 -9.86 -9.51
C HIS A 45 7.33 -9.98 -7.99
N GLU A 46 8.54 -9.86 -7.49
CA GLU A 46 8.82 -9.90 -6.06
C GLU A 46 8.30 -8.65 -5.33
N ALA A 47 8.47 -7.46 -5.93
CA ALA A 47 7.91 -6.22 -5.42
C ALA A 47 6.38 -6.26 -5.34
N TYR A 48 5.71 -6.75 -6.38
CA TYR A 48 4.24 -6.90 -6.40
C TYR A 48 3.74 -7.89 -5.34
N ARG A 49 4.44 -9.04 -5.21
CA ARG A 49 4.13 -10.02 -4.17
C ARG A 49 4.30 -9.46 -2.76
N THR A 50 5.36 -8.69 -2.55
CA THR A 50 5.63 -8.04 -1.27
C THR A 50 4.55 -7.01 -0.94
N PHE A 51 4.18 -6.17 -1.90
CA PHE A 51 3.10 -5.21 -1.73
C PHE A 51 1.77 -5.87 -1.35
N ILE A 52 1.37 -6.92 -2.07
CA ILE A 52 0.12 -7.64 -1.76
C ILE A 52 0.17 -8.22 -0.34
N LYS A 53 1.30 -8.83 0.06
CA LYS A 53 1.46 -9.36 1.42
C LYS A 53 1.39 -8.28 2.50
N GLU A 54 2.01 -7.12 2.26
CA GLU A 54 1.93 -5.98 3.19
C GLU A 54 0.50 -5.45 3.29
N MET A 55 -0.22 -5.35 2.18
CA MET A 55 -1.62 -4.94 2.18
C MET A 55 -2.52 -5.94 2.90
N ASP A 56 -2.30 -7.23 2.71
CA ASP A 56 -3.01 -8.29 3.44
C ASP A 56 -2.73 -8.21 4.95
N ALA A 57 -1.47 -8.00 5.34
CA ALA A 57 -1.09 -7.84 6.75
C ALA A 57 -1.76 -6.61 7.38
N ILE A 58 -1.79 -5.47 6.68
CA ILE A 58 -2.48 -4.25 7.12
C ILE A 58 -3.98 -4.50 7.25
N SER A 59 -4.59 -5.18 6.28
CA SER A 59 -6.01 -5.55 6.33
C SER A 59 -6.33 -6.45 7.52
N GLN A 60 -5.47 -7.43 7.82
CA GLN A 60 -5.61 -8.28 9.00
C GLN A 60 -5.42 -7.49 10.29
N GLU A 61 -4.47 -6.56 10.35
CA GLU A 61 -4.27 -5.69 11.50
C GLU A 61 -5.53 -4.85 11.78
N ILE A 62 -6.09 -4.21 10.77
CA ILE A 62 -7.34 -3.43 10.88
C ILE A 62 -8.51 -4.34 11.31
N SER A 63 -8.62 -5.53 10.73
CA SER A 63 -9.71 -6.47 11.03
C SER A 63 -9.57 -7.08 12.43
N SER A 64 -8.35 -7.20 12.94
CA SER A 64 -8.06 -7.71 14.29
C SER A 64 -8.18 -6.63 15.37
N MET A 65 -8.18 -5.37 14.98
CA MET A 65 -8.45 -4.27 15.91
C MET A 65 -9.85 -4.47 16.50
N PRO A 66 -9.94 -4.76 17.80
CA PRO A 66 -11.20 -5.32 18.28
C PRO A 66 -12.28 -4.25 18.32
N ILE A 67 -13.30 -4.41 17.48
CA ILE A 67 -14.64 -3.83 17.75
C ILE A 67 -15.00 -4.06 19.23
N LYS A 68 -14.56 -5.16 19.82
CA LYS A 68 -14.63 -5.45 21.26
C LYS A 68 -13.96 -4.39 22.14
N SER A 69 -12.84 -3.78 21.72
CA SER A 69 -12.21 -2.70 22.49
C SER A 69 -13.07 -1.43 22.50
N PHE A 70 -13.65 -1.08 21.35
CA PHE A 70 -14.58 0.05 21.28
C PHE A 70 -15.85 -0.21 22.12
N GLN A 71 -16.43 -1.40 22.02
CA GLN A 71 -17.55 -1.81 22.85
C GLN A 71 -17.17 -1.84 24.33
N SER A 72 -15.96 -2.31 24.68
CA SER A 72 -15.47 -2.31 26.05
C SER A 72 -15.37 -0.89 26.63
N ILE A 73 -14.86 0.08 25.87
CA ILE A 73 -14.76 1.48 26.29
C ILE A 73 -16.17 2.03 26.60
N ILE A 74 -17.15 1.77 25.73
CA ILE A 74 -18.55 2.19 25.94
C ILE A 74 -19.15 1.53 27.20
N ILE A 75 -18.96 0.21 27.34
CA ILE A 75 -19.50 -0.56 28.47
C ILE A 75 -18.89 -0.07 29.78
N GLN A 76 -17.58 0.18 29.82
CA GLN A 76 -16.89 0.67 31.01
C GLN A 76 -17.40 2.05 31.44
N CYS A 77 -17.56 2.98 30.50
CA CYS A 77 -18.12 4.30 30.78
C CYS A 77 -19.54 4.21 31.35
N ASN A 78 -20.43 3.47 30.67
CA ASN A 78 -21.80 3.30 31.10
C ASN A 78 -21.89 2.62 32.48
N SER A 79 -21.06 1.60 32.72
CA SER A 79 -21.01 0.92 34.02
C SER A 79 -20.53 1.86 35.12
N ALA A 80 -19.49 2.66 34.86
CA ALA A 80 -18.96 3.63 35.80
C ALA A 80 -20.05 4.68 36.19
N ILE A 81 -20.76 5.23 35.19
CA ILE A 81 -21.84 6.19 35.41
C ILE A 81 -22.99 5.53 36.19
N ALA A 82 -23.34 4.28 35.91
CA ALA A 82 -24.42 3.56 36.59
C ALA A 82 -24.10 3.24 38.06
N THR A 83 -22.82 3.23 38.47
CA THR A 83 -22.43 3.02 39.88
C THR A 83 -22.47 4.27 40.74
N ILE A 84 -22.67 5.46 40.14
CA ILE A 84 -22.80 6.72 40.91
C ILE A 84 -24.11 6.76 41.63
N ASP A 85 -24.06 7.03 42.94
CA ASP A 85 -25.29 7.19 43.75
C ASP A 85 -26.15 8.34 43.18
N PRO A 86 -27.42 8.09 42.86
CA PRO A 86 -28.35 9.13 42.38
C PRO A 86 -28.45 10.37 43.27
N ASN A 87 -28.17 10.20 44.58
CA ASN A 87 -28.23 11.26 45.57
C ASN A 87 -26.88 11.90 45.92
N ASP A 88 -25.78 11.51 45.22
CA ASP A 88 -24.47 12.08 45.48
C ASP A 88 -24.46 13.56 45.07
N PRO A 89 -24.13 14.50 45.97
CA PRO A 89 -24.05 15.92 45.66
C PRO A 89 -23.01 16.24 44.55
N ASN A 90 -22.03 15.35 44.33
CA ASN A 90 -20.97 15.49 43.31
C ASN A 90 -21.28 14.70 42.02
N ARG A 91 -22.48 14.14 41.89
CA ARG A 91 -22.85 13.27 40.77
C ARG A 91 -22.48 13.85 39.40
N ASN A 92 -22.88 15.10 39.15
CA ASN A 92 -22.60 15.76 37.87
C ASN A 92 -21.11 15.88 37.59
N THR A 93 -20.30 16.11 38.61
CA THR A 93 -18.82 16.20 38.47
C THR A 93 -18.20 14.84 38.16
N LEU A 94 -18.69 13.78 38.83
CA LEU A 94 -18.26 12.42 38.60
C LEU A 94 -18.65 11.92 37.21
N GLU A 95 -19.90 12.16 36.80
CA GLU A 95 -20.36 11.84 35.43
C GLU A 95 -19.51 12.56 34.37
N ALA A 96 -19.27 13.87 34.53
CA ALA A 96 -18.43 14.65 33.61
C ALA A 96 -17.02 14.07 33.51
N ARG A 97 -16.42 13.65 34.63
CA ARG A 97 -15.09 13.02 34.66
C ARG A 97 -15.07 11.69 33.91
N TYR A 98 -16.04 10.81 34.11
CA TYR A 98 -16.11 9.53 33.37
C TYR A 98 -16.33 9.72 31.88
N ILE A 99 -17.15 10.71 31.51
CA ILE A 99 -17.34 11.09 30.09
C ILE A 99 -16.04 11.61 29.49
N GLU A 100 -15.26 12.41 30.20
CA GLU A 100 -13.98 12.92 29.75
C GLU A 100 -12.96 11.77 29.56
N GLU A 101 -12.86 10.86 30.51
CA GLU A 101 -12.01 9.65 30.43
C GLU A 101 -12.42 8.78 29.23
N TYR A 102 -13.73 8.58 29.01
CA TYR A 102 -14.25 7.87 27.84
C TYR A 102 -13.80 8.50 26.53
N TYR A 103 -13.94 9.81 26.38
CA TYR A 103 -13.50 10.48 25.17
C TYR A 103 -11.98 10.36 24.97
N LYS A 104 -11.20 10.46 26.03
CA LYS A 104 -9.74 10.32 25.95
C LYS A 104 -9.31 8.93 25.47
N GLU A 105 -9.93 7.88 25.97
CA GLU A 105 -9.64 6.51 25.52
C GLU A 105 -10.12 6.28 24.09
N MET A 106 -11.27 6.80 23.73
CA MET A 106 -11.81 6.73 22.39
C MET A 106 -10.90 7.43 21.36
N TRP A 107 -10.37 8.63 21.71
CA TRP A 107 -9.44 9.33 20.82
C TRP A 107 -8.16 8.53 20.62
N ARG A 108 -7.61 7.91 21.64
CA ARG A 108 -6.46 7.01 21.51
C ARG A 108 -6.76 5.83 20.59
N PHE A 109 -7.89 5.19 20.77
CA PHE A 109 -8.32 4.09 19.90
C PHE A 109 -8.43 4.52 18.43
N LEU A 110 -9.00 5.71 18.17
CA LEU A 110 -9.13 6.24 16.82
C LEU A 110 -7.78 6.61 16.21
N GLU A 111 -6.83 7.14 16.99
CA GLU A 111 -5.45 7.37 16.54
C GLU A 111 -4.75 6.05 16.19
N ASP A 112 -4.92 5.02 17.00
CA ASP A 112 -4.33 3.70 16.74
C ASP A 112 -4.91 3.07 15.46
N LEU A 113 -6.21 3.23 15.21
CA LEU A 113 -6.88 2.77 14.00
C LEU A 113 -6.29 3.40 12.73
N MET A 114 -5.71 4.61 12.83
CA MET A 114 -5.12 5.31 11.68
C MET A 114 -3.65 4.94 11.42
N LYS A 115 -2.97 4.27 12.36
CA LYS A 115 -1.55 3.87 12.17
C LYS A 115 -1.34 2.98 10.94
N PRO A 116 -2.15 1.94 10.69
CA PRO A 116 -2.02 1.10 9.51
C PRO A 116 -2.13 1.87 8.19
N ILE A 117 -2.92 2.93 8.13
CA ILE A 117 -3.06 3.76 6.91
C ILE A 117 -1.74 4.41 6.50
N LYS A 118 -0.90 4.80 7.46
CA LYS A 118 0.45 5.30 7.19
C LYS A 118 1.37 4.22 6.60
N HIS A 119 1.17 2.96 6.98
CA HIS A 119 1.90 1.84 6.41
C HIS A 119 1.52 1.60 4.96
N VAL A 120 0.24 1.74 4.59
CA VAL A 120 -0.22 1.67 3.19
C VAL A 120 0.51 2.69 2.32
N SER A 121 0.63 3.93 2.77
CA SER A 121 1.33 4.97 2.01
C SER A 121 2.81 4.64 1.79
N ARG A 122 3.47 3.99 2.74
CA ARG A 122 4.86 3.53 2.61
C ARG A 122 4.98 2.37 1.64
N ALA A 123 4.08 1.38 1.72
CA ALA A 123 4.04 0.24 0.81
C ALA A 123 3.86 0.70 -0.64
N ILE A 124 2.97 1.66 -0.90
CA ILE A 124 2.79 2.26 -2.22
C ILE A 124 4.07 2.95 -2.68
N SER A 125 4.73 3.74 -1.83
CA SER A 125 5.96 4.45 -2.21
C SER A 125 7.11 3.50 -2.51
N ALA A 126 7.22 2.37 -1.82
CA ALA A 126 8.21 1.34 -2.12
C ALA A 126 7.92 0.69 -3.48
N LEU A 127 6.66 0.40 -3.77
CA LEU A 127 6.24 -0.20 -5.03
C LEU A 127 6.42 0.75 -6.23
N GLU A 128 6.26 2.06 -6.06
CA GLU A 128 6.45 3.08 -7.12
C GLU A 128 7.84 2.98 -7.80
N LEU A 129 8.87 2.51 -7.08
CA LEU A 129 10.23 2.37 -7.61
C LEU A 129 10.33 1.30 -8.69
N ASP A 130 9.62 0.19 -8.51
CA ASP A 130 9.68 -0.98 -9.39
C ASP A 130 8.48 -1.08 -10.35
N ALA A 131 7.52 -0.17 -10.21
CA ALA A 131 6.29 -0.16 -11.00
C ALA A 131 6.55 0.22 -12.47
N THR A 132 5.72 -0.34 -13.36
CA THR A 132 5.68 0.06 -14.77
C THR A 132 5.11 1.46 -14.95
N ASP A 133 5.34 2.04 -16.12
CA ASP A 133 4.78 3.35 -16.45
C ASP A 133 3.23 3.35 -16.50
N GLU A 134 2.62 2.18 -16.72
CA GLU A 134 1.16 2.00 -16.67
C GLU A 134 0.63 1.95 -15.23
N LEU A 135 1.39 1.34 -14.31
CA LEU A 135 1.00 1.17 -12.92
C LEU A 135 1.24 2.43 -12.06
N LYS A 136 2.32 3.18 -12.35
CA LYS A 136 2.69 4.38 -11.60
C LYS A 136 1.56 5.41 -11.41
N PRO A 137 0.80 5.79 -12.46
CA PRO A 137 -0.30 6.75 -12.30
C PRO A 137 -1.37 6.27 -11.34
N MET A 138 -1.69 4.96 -11.36
CA MET A 138 -2.69 4.37 -10.46
C MET A 138 -2.20 4.38 -9.01
N LEU A 139 -0.92 4.09 -8.77
CA LEU A 139 -0.30 4.14 -7.44
C LEU A 139 -0.29 5.57 -6.89
N MET A 140 0.06 6.55 -7.72
CA MET A 140 0.02 7.97 -7.34
C MET A 140 -1.40 8.42 -6.98
N GLU A 141 -2.41 7.98 -7.75
CA GLU A 141 -3.81 8.29 -7.46
C GLU A 141 -4.24 7.65 -6.14
N LEU A 142 -3.92 6.37 -5.91
CA LEU A 142 -4.19 5.67 -4.65
C LEU A 142 -3.54 6.37 -3.47
N LYS A 143 -2.28 6.76 -3.60
CA LYS A 143 -1.54 7.52 -2.58
C LYS A 143 -2.21 8.85 -2.25
N ASN A 144 -2.67 9.58 -3.27
CA ASN A 144 -3.39 10.85 -3.08
C ASN A 144 -4.71 10.63 -2.33
N VAL A 145 -5.46 9.58 -2.64
CA VAL A 145 -6.69 9.23 -1.90
C VAL A 145 -6.38 8.98 -0.42
N ILE A 146 -5.35 8.20 -0.12
CA ILE A 146 -4.92 7.87 1.26
C ILE A 146 -4.47 9.12 2.01
N VAL A 147 -3.64 9.96 1.39
CA VAL A 147 -3.18 11.22 2.00
C VAL A 147 -4.35 12.15 2.30
N ASN A 148 -5.36 12.18 1.44
CA ASN A 148 -6.55 12.99 1.68
C ASN A 148 -7.43 12.43 2.79
N ILE A 149 -7.54 11.10 2.93
CA ILE A 149 -8.21 10.45 4.06
C ILE A 149 -7.47 10.77 5.37
N ASP A 150 -6.14 10.61 5.40
CA ASP A 150 -5.32 10.91 6.58
C ASP A 150 -5.46 12.38 7.00
N LYS A 151 -5.42 13.32 6.04
CA LYS A 151 -5.61 14.75 6.32
C LYS A 151 -6.97 15.05 6.92
N ASP A 152 -8.05 14.53 6.33
CA ASP A 152 -9.40 14.75 6.85
C ASP A 152 -9.51 14.24 8.29
N TRP A 153 -8.93 13.06 8.55
CA TRP A 153 -8.91 12.44 9.85
C TRP A 153 -8.13 13.28 10.87
N GLN A 154 -6.94 13.75 10.48
CA GLN A 154 -6.12 14.61 11.34
C GLN A 154 -6.82 15.92 11.68
N VAL A 155 -7.50 16.53 10.71
CA VAL A 155 -8.31 17.72 10.93
C VAL A 155 -9.44 17.44 11.93
N ALA A 156 -10.14 16.32 11.79
CA ALA A 156 -11.21 15.94 12.72
C ALA A 156 -10.70 15.67 14.15
N LEU A 157 -9.54 15.00 14.28
CA LEU A 157 -8.93 14.72 15.59
C LEU A 157 -8.39 15.99 16.27
N SER A 158 -7.81 16.92 15.50
CA SER A 158 -7.21 18.15 16.03
C SER A 158 -8.20 19.31 16.19
N ALA A 159 -9.43 19.17 15.72
CA ALA A 159 -10.44 20.22 15.81
C ALA A 159 -10.68 20.65 17.28
N ASN A 160 -10.58 21.95 17.52
CA ASN A 160 -10.99 22.53 18.81
C ASN A 160 -12.51 22.62 18.83
N GLY A 161 -13.17 21.81 19.68
CA GLY A 161 -14.63 21.84 19.76
C GLY A 161 -15.20 20.75 20.65
N GLU A 162 -16.53 20.76 20.76
CA GLU A 162 -17.27 19.73 21.48
C GLU A 162 -17.00 18.35 20.90
N ASN A 163 -16.80 17.37 21.76
CA ASN A 163 -16.49 15.98 21.37
C ASN A 163 -17.54 15.41 20.41
N GLU A 164 -18.79 15.82 20.54
CA GLU A 164 -19.87 15.40 19.66
C GLU A 164 -19.65 15.85 18.20
N LYS A 165 -19.22 17.10 17.97
CA LYS A 165 -18.92 17.61 16.63
C LYS A 165 -17.73 16.86 16.00
N LYS A 166 -16.70 16.54 16.80
CA LYS A 166 -15.59 15.70 16.33
C LYS A 166 -16.08 14.33 15.89
N MET A 167 -16.92 13.69 16.69
CA MET A 167 -17.49 12.39 16.35
C MET A 167 -18.33 12.41 15.08
N GLN A 168 -19.13 13.45 14.86
CA GLN A 168 -19.90 13.63 13.64
C GLN A 168 -18.98 13.77 12.42
N GLN A 169 -17.86 14.52 12.53
CA GLN A 169 -16.87 14.66 11.46
C GLN A 169 -16.21 13.31 11.13
N ILE A 170 -15.80 12.54 12.15
CA ILE A 170 -15.21 11.22 11.97
C ILE A 170 -16.20 10.26 11.32
N ALA A 171 -17.46 10.27 11.75
CA ALA A 171 -18.50 9.46 11.13
C ALA A 171 -18.75 9.85 9.66
N ALA A 172 -18.65 11.13 9.32
CA ALA A 172 -18.75 11.61 7.93
C ALA A 172 -17.55 11.14 7.08
N ILE A 173 -16.33 11.15 7.63
CA ILE A 173 -15.13 10.64 6.94
C ILE A 173 -15.27 9.13 6.71
N ALA A 174 -15.70 8.36 7.70
CA ALA A 174 -15.90 6.92 7.60
C ALA A 174 -16.93 6.54 6.51
N LYS A 175 -17.91 7.39 6.25
CA LYS A 175 -18.95 7.21 5.21
C LYS A 175 -18.60 7.90 3.88
N SER A 176 -17.41 8.48 3.75
CA SER A 176 -17.05 9.23 2.56
C SER A 176 -16.81 8.31 1.36
N LYS A 177 -17.17 8.79 0.16
CA LYS A 177 -16.89 8.10 -1.12
C LYS A 177 -15.39 7.90 -1.40
N LYS A 178 -14.50 8.46 -0.56
CA LYS A 178 -13.06 8.26 -0.68
C LYS A 178 -12.67 6.80 -0.43
N TRP A 179 -13.39 6.10 0.43
CA TRP A 179 -13.17 4.68 0.70
C TRP A 179 -13.58 3.80 -0.48
N ASP A 180 -14.71 4.10 -1.14
CA ASP A 180 -15.12 3.38 -2.37
C ASP A 180 -14.11 3.59 -3.49
N ARG A 181 -13.55 4.81 -3.59
CA ARG A 181 -12.51 5.12 -4.56
C ARG A 181 -11.20 4.38 -4.24
N TYR A 182 -10.83 4.30 -2.98
CA TYR A 182 -9.67 3.52 -2.52
C TYR A 182 -9.81 2.05 -2.93
N GLU A 183 -10.92 1.41 -2.61
CA GLU A 183 -11.17 0.02 -2.95
C GLU A 183 -11.15 -0.22 -4.47
N THR A 184 -11.81 0.65 -5.23
CA THR A 184 -11.84 0.58 -6.70
C THR A 184 -10.43 0.67 -7.29
N LEU A 185 -9.61 1.61 -6.82
CA LEU A 185 -8.24 1.79 -7.29
C LEU A 185 -7.34 0.63 -6.88
N TYR A 186 -7.45 0.16 -5.64
CA TYR A 186 -6.70 -0.99 -5.16
C TYR A 186 -6.96 -2.24 -6.02
N ASN A 187 -8.23 -2.54 -6.30
CA ASN A 187 -8.60 -3.68 -7.13
C ASN A 187 -8.06 -3.56 -8.56
N LYS A 188 -8.10 -2.36 -9.17
CA LYS A 188 -7.51 -2.10 -10.49
C LYS A 188 -5.98 -2.31 -10.48
N ILE A 189 -5.30 -1.84 -9.45
CA ILE A 189 -3.85 -2.01 -9.28
C ILE A 189 -3.49 -3.50 -9.21
N VAL A 190 -4.19 -4.28 -8.37
CA VAL A 190 -3.98 -5.73 -8.24
C VAL A 190 -4.24 -6.45 -9.55
N GLU A 191 -5.30 -6.06 -10.28
CA GLU A 191 -5.59 -6.62 -11.61
C GLU A 191 -4.48 -6.31 -12.62
N GLN A 192 -3.99 -5.08 -12.64
CA GLN A 192 -2.88 -4.68 -13.52
C GLN A 192 -1.60 -5.45 -13.19
N MET A 193 -1.26 -5.61 -11.90
CA MET A 193 -0.13 -6.43 -11.46
C MET A 193 -0.24 -7.88 -11.93
N ARG A 194 -1.44 -8.46 -11.84
CA ARG A 194 -1.69 -9.82 -12.34
C ARG A 194 -1.46 -9.92 -13.84
N LYS A 195 -1.92 -8.95 -14.62
CA LYS A 195 -1.70 -8.89 -16.06
C LYS A 195 -0.21 -8.79 -16.40
N GLU A 196 0.52 -7.94 -15.72
CA GLU A 196 1.97 -7.75 -15.94
C GLU A 196 2.82 -8.97 -15.55
N CYS A 197 2.37 -9.73 -14.57
CA CYS A 197 3.01 -10.97 -14.15
C CYS A 197 2.61 -12.19 -15.01
N ASN A 198 1.76 -12.05 -16.03
CA ASN A 198 1.14 -13.16 -16.77
C ASN A 198 0.48 -14.21 -15.85
N LEU A 199 0.03 -13.79 -14.69
CA LEU A 199 -0.80 -14.61 -13.82
C LEU A 199 -2.22 -14.55 -14.38
N GLN A 200 -2.41 -15.16 -15.57
CA GLN A 200 -3.76 -15.49 -16.02
C GLN A 200 -4.38 -16.35 -14.90
N THR A 201 -5.53 -15.91 -14.42
CA THR A 201 -6.39 -16.79 -13.63
C THR A 201 -6.52 -18.08 -14.44
N PRO A 202 -6.29 -19.27 -13.86
CA PRO A 202 -6.71 -20.49 -14.52
C PRO A 202 -8.20 -20.29 -14.79
N ASP A 203 -8.54 -20.29 -16.07
CA ASP A 203 -9.91 -20.23 -16.52
C ASP A 203 -10.71 -21.25 -15.73
N GLY A 204 -11.73 -20.76 -14.96
CA GLY A 204 -12.66 -21.58 -14.23
C GLY A 204 -13.63 -22.31 -15.17
#